data_e182af7cab97204c3f231256ce6bcf36
#
_entry.id   e182af7cab97204c3f231256ce6bcf36
#
_cell.length_a   1.000
_cell.length_b   1.000
_cell.length_c   1.000
_cell.angle_alpha   90.00
_cell.angle_beta   90.00
_cell.angle_gamma   90.00
#
_symmetry.space_group_name_H-M   'P 1'
#
loop_
_entity.id
_entity.type
_entity.pdbx_description
1 polymer ?
#
loop_
_entity_poly.entity_id
_entity_poly.type
_entity_poly.pdbx_seq_one_letter_code
_entity_poly.pdbx_strand_id
1 'polypeptide(L)'
;FEMDNLEDTPRLLGELSLPAFDNKNVFMWECPDLLKLGDKDVFIWSPQGKEREAHQFQNNYHATYAVGKLTDLTFEAEYISELDQGFDFYAPQTFGGLDNQTHAVLFGWIGLPDLTYPTDKFKWHSALTLPRELHLEGTRIYQRPIAKIYENLTALSALYLDEKADIANLDRAYLKFEANNQAFDLTFFQNEKGQSLRLSYENGLICLDRSQSEQTELMEKFDTKRFCEIENLQTVEIFFDRSIIEIFFNHGEKAMTSRFFIENRKNTIISNRSLDLMIGYLPAIQYDK
;
A
#
# COMPACT_ATOMS: atom_id res chain seq x y z
N PHE A 1 -8.64 2.56 -27.82
CA PHE A 1 -9.24 1.70 -28.85
C PHE A 1 -10.70 1.44 -28.54
N GLU A 2 -11.51 1.23 -29.57
CA GLU A 2 -12.93 0.87 -29.48
C GLU A 2 -13.17 -0.46 -30.21
N MET A 3 -14.00 -1.32 -29.61
CA MET A 3 -14.46 -2.57 -30.20
C MET A 3 -15.91 -2.78 -29.80
N ASP A 4 -16.75 -3.27 -30.71
CA ASP A 4 -18.13 -3.67 -30.40
C ASP A 4 -18.17 -5.08 -29.76
N ASN A 5 -17.26 -5.96 -30.17
CA ASN A 5 -17.09 -7.31 -29.65
C ASN A 5 -15.61 -7.68 -29.54
N LEU A 6 -15.29 -8.67 -28.69
CA LEU A 6 -13.90 -9.14 -28.49
C LEU A 6 -13.27 -9.75 -29.76
N GLU A 7 -14.06 -10.16 -30.73
CA GLU A 7 -13.60 -10.71 -32.01
C GLU A 7 -13.32 -9.63 -33.07
N ASP A 8 -13.71 -8.39 -32.80
CA ASP A 8 -13.55 -7.30 -33.76
C ASP A 8 -12.11 -6.77 -33.79
N THR A 9 -11.72 -6.18 -34.91
CA THR A 9 -10.46 -5.46 -35.01
C THR A 9 -10.58 -4.15 -34.23
N PRO A 10 -9.71 -3.90 -33.20
CA PRO A 10 -9.74 -2.66 -32.44
C PRO A 10 -9.53 -1.44 -33.33
N ARG A 11 -10.38 -0.42 -33.17
CA ARG A 11 -10.25 0.87 -33.83
C ARG A 11 -9.56 1.85 -32.90
N LEU A 12 -8.42 2.41 -33.29
CA LEU A 12 -7.76 3.47 -32.53
C LEU A 12 -8.60 4.74 -32.57
N LEU A 13 -9.01 5.23 -31.41
CA LEU A 13 -9.70 6.50 -31.25
C LEU A 13 -8.75 7.67 -31.10
N GLY A 14 -7.61 7.45 -30.45
CA GLY A 14 -6.57 8.45 -30.16
C GLY A 14 -5.77 8.07 -28.93
N GLU A 15 -5.04 9.03 -28.39
CA GLU A 15 -4.24 8.90 -27.18
C GLU A 15 -4.91 9.64 -26.03
N LEU A 16 -4.93 9.04 -24.85
CA LEU A 16 -5.42 9.69 -23.63
C LEU A 16 -4.44 10.77 -23.21
N SER A 17 -4.94 11.95 -22.92
CA SER A 17 -4.17 13.10 -22.43
C SER A 17 -4.53 13.42 -20.99
N LEU A 18 -3.52 13.67 -20.15
CA LEU A 18 -3.66 14.14 -18.76
C LEU A 18 -2.74 15.36 -18.54
N PRO A 19 -3.18 16.57 -18.95
CA PRO A 19 -2.33 17.77 -18.96
C PRO A 19 -1.82 18.19 -17.56
N ALA A 20 -2.57 17.85 -16.51
CA ALA A 20 -2.22 18.19 -15.14
C ALA A 20 -1.06 17.35 -14.57
N PHE A 21 -0.68 16.24 -15.20
CA PHE A 21 0.41 15.40 -14.75
C PHE A 21 1.72 15.78 -15.44
N ASP A 22 2.76 16.04 -14.66
CA ASP A 22 4.08 16.30 -15.20
C ASP A 22 4.73 15.02 -15.73
N ASN A 23 4.76 14.91 -17.06
CA ASN A 23 5.36 13.80 -17.78
C ASN A 23 6.86 13.96 -18.07
N LYS A 24 7.53 14.94 -17.45
CA LYS A 24 8.97 15.10 -17.63
C LYS A 24 9.70 13.83 -17.19
N ASN A 25 10.52 13.29 -18.09
CA ASN A 25 11.26 12.04 -17.93
C ASN A 25 10.38 10.76 -17.82
N VAL A 26 9.05 10.87 -17.86
CA VAL A 26 8.16 9.72 -17.95
C VAL A 26 8.20 9.16 -19.36
N PHE A 27 8.60 7.91 -19.51
CA PHE A 27 8.73 7.26 -20.81
C PHE A 27 7.67 6.19 -21.08
N MET A 28 6.93 5.77 -20.06
CA MET A 28 5.86 4.79 -20.18
C MET A 28 4.79 4.97 -19.12
N TRP A 29 3.53 4.78 -19.50
CA TRP A 29 2.40 4.57 -18.59
C TRP A 29 1.98 3.12 -18.67
N GLU A 30 2.19 2.37 -17.58
CA GLU A 30 1.81 0.97 -17.51
C GLU A 30 0.50 0.78 -16.75
N CYS A 31 -0.15 -0.37 -17.00
CA CYS A 31 -1.33 -0.83 -16.28
C CYS A 31 -2.44 0.24 -16.15
N PRO A 32 -2.84 0.91 -17.24
CA PRO A 32 -3.91 1.89 -17.16
C PRO A 32 -5.23 1.23 -16.79
N ASP A 33 -5.94 1.85 -15.83
CA ASP A 33 -7.23 1.42 -15.36
C ASP A 33 -8.13 2.65 -15.22
N LEU A 34 -9.28 2.65 -15.92
CA LEU A 34 -10.22 3.75 -15.94
C LEU A 34 -11.57 3.28 -15.42
N LEU A 35 -12.03 3.88 -14.34
CA LEU A 35 -13.27 3.48 -13.67
C LEU A 35 -14.11 4.71 -13.27
N LYS A 36 -15.34 4.46 -12.87
CA LYS A 36 -16.19 5.46 -12.24
C LYS A 36 -16.36 5.16 -10.76
N LEU A 37 -16.18 6.19 -9.92
CA LEU A 37 -16.55 6.17 -8.51
C LEU A 37 -17.49 7.35 -8.23
N GLY A 38 -18.76 7.05 -7.96
CA GLY A 38 -19.78 8.07 -7.85
C GLY A 38 -19.98 8.82 -9.17
N ASP A 39 -19.88 10.12 -9.11
CA ASP A 39 -20.02 11.03 -10.27
C ASP A 39 -18.68 11.39 -10.94
N LYS A 40 -17.56 10.89 -10.40
CA LYS A 40 -16.21 11.15 -10.91
C LYS A 40 -15.68 10.00 -11.76
N ASP A 41 -14.83 10.37 -12.69
CA ASP A 41 -13.96 9.43 -13.38
C ASP A 41 -12.65 9.32 -12.57
N VAL A 42 -12.13 8.11 -12.45
CA VAL A 42 -10.86 7.81 -11.80
C VAL A 42 -9.96 7.12 -12.79
N PHE A 43 -8.75 7.62 -12.93
CA PHE A 43 -7.73 7.03 -13.78
C PHE A 43 -6.55 6.59 -12.90
N ILE A 44 -6.22 5.30 -12.95
CA ILE A 44 -5.10 4.69 -12.24
C ILE A 44 -4.08 4.26 -13.28
N TRP A 45 -2.80 4.52 -13.03
CA TRP A 45 -1.71 4.09 -13.91
C TRP A 45 -0.40 4.02 -13.16
N SER A 46 0.59 3.39 -13.76
CA SER A 46 1.94 3.27 -13.22
C SER A 46 2.94 3.99 -14.14
N PRO A 47 3.23 5.28 -13.88
CA PRO A 47 4.17 6.04 -14.70
C PRO A 47 5.61 5.63 -14.39
N GLN A 48 6.38 5.23 -15.40
CA GLN A 48 7.80 4.91 -15.28
C GLN A 48 8.66 6.12 -15.64
N GLY A 49 9.66 6.41 -14.82
CA GLY A 49 10.59 7.52 -15.02
C GLY A 49 10.17 8.82 -14.32
N LYS A 50 9.04 8.87 -13.62
CA LYS A 50 8.66 10.02 -12.80
C LYS A 50 9.70 10.23 -11.70
N GLU A 51 10.27 11.42 -11.64
CA GLU A 51 11.27 11.78 -10.64
C GLU A 51 10.64 11.95 -9.27
N ARG A 52 11.41 11.61 -8.23
CA ARG A 52 11.04 11.80 -6.83
C ARG A 52 10.84 13.29 -6.51
N GLU A 53 9.78 13.58 -5.78
CA GLU A 53 9.43 14.92 -5.28
C GLU A 53 9.31 14.87 -3.75
N ALA A 54 10.32 15.35 -3.03
CA ALA A 54 10.34 15.33 -1.56
C ALA A 54 9.88 13.96 -0.99
N HIS A 55 8.65 13.87 -0.48
CA HIS A 55 8.05 12.66 0.08
C HIS A 55 7.03 12.00 -0.85
N GLN A 56 7.04 12.34 -2.15
CA GLN A 56 6.20 11.73 -3.17
C GLN A 56 7.05 11.08 -4.26
N PHE A 57 6.47 10.11 -4.98
CA PHE A 57 7.13 9.38 -6.08
C PHE A 57 8.50 8.83 -5.67
N GLN A 58 8.56 8.24 -4.47
CA GLN A 58 9.81 7.80 -3.84
C GLN A 58 10.36 6.49 -4.43
N ASN A 59 9.55 5.78 -5.22
CA ASN A 59 9.93 4.53 -5.87
C ASN A 59 10.25 4.77 -7.35
N ASN A 60 11.09 3.92 -7.94
CA ASN A 60 11.25 3.90 -9.41
C ASN A 60 9.99 3.33 -10.09
N TYR A 61 9.26 2.48 -9.38
CA TYR A 61 8.00 1.87 -9.79
C TYR A 61 6.95 2.22 -8.75
N HIS A 62 5.97 3.00 -9.12
CA HIS A 62 4.88 3.43 -8.26
C HIS A 62 3.57 3.45 -9.02
N ALA A 63 2.47 3.52 -8.30
CA ALA A 63 1.13 3.61 -8.87
C ALA A 63 0.48 4.94 -8.48
N THR A 64 -0.03 5.63 -9.47
CA THR A 64 -0.63 6.95 -9.36
C THR A 64 -2.11 6.88 -9.71
N TYR A 65 -2.91 7.78 -9.17
CA TYR A 65 -4.29 7.96 -9.57
C TYR A 65 -4.61 9.44 -9.79
N ALA A 66 -5.55 9.69 -10.69
CA ALA A 66 -6.19 10.98 -10.90
C ALA A 66 -7.70 10.85 -10.70
N VAL A 67 -8.30 11.83 -10.06
CA VAL A 67 -9.76 11.97 -9.93
C VAL A 67 -10.19 13.22 -10.67
N GLY A 68 -11.24 13.11 -11.48
CA GLY A 68 -11.70 14.23 -12.29
C GLY A 68 -12.75 13.82 -13.28
N LYS A 69 -12.61 14.28 -14.53
CA LYS A 69 -13.54 14.00 -15.63
C LYS A 69 -12.80 13.67 -16.91
N LEU A 70 -13.17 12.57 -17.53
CA LEU A 70 -12.75 12.24 -18.89
C LEU A 70 -13.75 12.83 -19.91
N THR A 71 -13.26 13.72 -20.77
CA THR A 71 -14.04 14.28 -21.86
C THR A 71 -13.24 14.10 -23.15
N ASP A 72 -13.84 13.43 -24.11
CA ASP A 72 -13.22 13.04 -25.39
C ASP A 72 -11.83 12.37 -25.20
N LEU A 73 -10.96 12.21 -24.97
CA LEU A 73 -9.65 11.61 -24.66
C LEU A 73 -8.79 12.50 -23.74
N THR A 74 -9.38 13.57 -23.19
CA THR A 74 -8.68 14.42 -22.22
C THR A 74 -9.22 14.17 -20.82
N PHE A 75 -8.32 13.81 -19.91
CA PHE A 75 -8.67 13.67 -18.50
C PHE A 75 -8.36 14.98 -17.76
N GLU A 76 -9.43 15.68 -17.37
CA GLU A 76 -9.35 16.90 -16.56
C GLU A 76 -9.27 16.51 -15.08
N ALA A 77 -8.05 16.44 -14.55
CA ALA A 77 -7.83 16.04 -13.17
C ALA A 77 -8.10 17.19 -12.20
N GLU A 78 -8.90 16.90 -11.17
CA GLU A 78 -9.10 17.75 -10.00
C GLU A 78 -8.07 17.45 -8.91
N TYR A 79 -7.59 16.19 -8.85
CA TYR A 79 -6.61 15.74 -7.89
C TYR A 79 -5.78 14.59 -8.47
N ILE A 80 -4.49 14.58 -8.13
CA ILE A 80 -3.54 13.51 -8.50
C ILE A 80 -2.72 13.14 -7.26
N SER A 81 -2.54 11.86 -7.00
CA SER A 81 -1.70 11.35 -5.92
C SER A 81 -1.24 9.92 -6.18
N GLU A 82 -0.31 9.43 -5.36
CA GLU A 82 0.05 8.01 -5.31
C GLU A 82 -1.02 7.20 -4.57
N LEU A 83 -1.26 5.97 -5.02
CA LEU A 83 -2.13 5.02 -4.32
C LEU A 83 -1.47 4.46 -3.06
N ASP A 84 -0.18 4.18 -3.10
CA ASP A 84 0.56 3.60 -1.98
C ASP A 84 1.94 4.23 -1.90
N GLN A 85 2.34 4.65 -0.72
CA GLN A 85 3.61 5.34 -0.49
C GLN A 85 4.65 4.44 0.22
N GLY A 86 4.42 3.12 0.25
CA GLY A 86 5.37 2.14 0.75
C GLY A 86 6.47 1.81 -0.25
N PHE A 87 7.17 0.70 -0.02
CA PHE A 87 8.29 0.28 -0.86
C PHE A 87 7.87 -0.59 -2.03
N ASP A 88 6.90 -1.47 -1.82
CA ASP A 88 6.61 -2.59 -2.71
C ASP A 88 5.12 -2.61 -3.06
N PHE A 89 4.68 -1.70 -3.92
CA PHE A 89 3.33 -1.66 -4.46
C PHE A 89 3.38 -1.20 -5.91
N TYR A 90 2.95 -2.05 -6.82
CA TYR A 90 3.00 -1.76 -8.24
C TYR A 90 1.83 -2.37 -9.03
N ALA A 91 1.61 -1.87 -10.24
CA ALA A 91 0.67 -2.41 -11.22
C ALA A 91 -0.72 -2.78 -10.67
N PRO A 92 -1.38 -1.89 -9.90
CA PRO A 92 -2.71 -2.20 -9.38
C PRO A 92 -3.73 -2.32 -10.50
N GLN A 93 -4.73 -3.18 -10.27
CA GLN A 93 -5.87 -3.34 -11.16
C GLN A 93 -7.15 -3.49 -10.36
N THR A 94 -8.22 -2.87 -10.83
CA THR A 94 -9.55 -3.05 -10.26
C THR A 94 -10.31 -4.20 -10.95
N PHE A 95 -11.25 -4.80 -10.22
CA PHE A 95 -12.17 -5.75 -10.81
C PHE A 95 -13.19 -5.03 -11.70
N GLY A 96 -13.23 -5.39 -12.97
CA GLY A 96 -14.27 -4.95 -13.89
C GLY A 96 -15.63 -5.61 -13.61
N GLY A 97 -16.70 -4.98 -14.09
CA GLY A 97 -18.05 -5.57 -14.05
C GLY A 97 -18.72 -5.58 -12.67
N LEU A 98 -18.19 -4.87 -11.70
CA LEU A 98 -18.91 -4.59 -10.46
C LEU A 98 -19.92 -3.47 -10.75
N ASP A 99 -21.21 -3.78 -10.65
CA ASP A 99 -22.30 -2.83 -10.96
C ASP A 99 -22.41 -1.69 -9.95
N ASN A 100 -21.63 -1.71 -8.90
CA ASN A 100 -21.64 -0.68 -7.86
C ASN A 100 -20.62 0.41 -8.17
N GLN A 101 -21.09 1.50 -8.78
CA GLN A 101 -20.26 2.66 -9.13
C GLN A 101 -19.73 3.46 -7.91
N THR A 102 -20.10 3.11 -6.69
CA THR A 102 -19.64 3.82 -5.48
C THR A 102 -18.39 3.23 -4.90
N HIS A 103 -18.07 1.98 -5.24
CA HIS A 103 -16.92 1.23 -4.73
C HIS A 103 -16.27 0.46 -5.87
N ALA A 104 -14.97 0.29 -5.79
CA ALA A 104 -14.21 -0.65 -6.60
C ALA A 104 -13.35 -1.53 -5.70
N VAL A 105 -13.02 -2.72 -6.15
CA VAL A 105 -12.08 -3.59 -5.45
C VAL A 105 -10.81 -3.71 -6.27
N LEU A 106 -9.67 -3.51 -5.62
CA LEU A 106 -8.37 -3.46 -6.23
C LEU A 106 -7.42 -4.49 -5.58
N PHE A 107 -6.55 -5.08 -6.40
CA PHE A 107 -5.30 -5.69 -5.94
C PHE A 107 -4.11 -4.92 -6.51
N GLY A 108 -3.07 -4.76 -5.70
CA GLY A 108 -1.74 -4.35 -6.16
C GLY A 108 -0.77 -5.53 -6.14
N TRP A 109 0.29 -5.44 -6.93
CA TRP A 109 1.39 -6.38 -6.89
C TRP A 109 2.41 -5.94 -5.83
N ILE A 110 2.68 -6.82 -4.85
CA ILE A 110 3.73 -6.63 -3.85
C ILE A 110 5.01 -7.25 -4.41
N GLY A 111 5.67 -6.51 -5.26
CA GLY A 111 6.88 -6.87 -5.94
C GLY A 111 7.34 -5.71 -6.80
N LEU A 112 8.58 -5.72 -7.19
CA LEU A 112 9.12 -4.75 -8.12
C LEU A 112 9.88 -5.49 -9.22
N PRO A 113 9.79 -5.05 -10.48
CA PRO A 113 10.70 -5.52 -11.52
C PRO A 113 12.15 -5.30 -11.07
N ASP A 114 13.10 -5.94 -11.60
CA ASP A 114 14.54 -5.73 -11.36
C ASP A 114 15.05 -5.99 -9.93
N LEU A 115 14.22 -6.53 -9.03
CA LEU A 115 14.64 -6.91 -7.69
C LEU A 115 14.67 -8.42 -7.52
N THR A 116 15.64 -8.88 -6.75
CA THR A 116 15.70 -10.25 -6.23
C THR A 116 15.26 -10.24 -4.77
N TYR A 117 14.22 -10.99 -4.44
CA TYR A 117 13.77 -11.13 -3.07
C TYR A 117 14.34 -12.40 -2.41
N PRO A 118 14.57 -12.41 -1.11
CA PRO A 118 15.02 -13.60 -0.38
C PRO A 118 14.12 -14.82 -0.54
N THR A 119 12.89 -14.61 -0.98
CA THR A 119 11.91 -15.66 -1.25
C THR A 119 12.14 -16.40 -2.56
N ASP A 120 12.95 -15.84 -3.48
CA ASP A 120 13.25 -16.47 -4.77
C ASP A 120 13.94 -17.83 -4.62
N LYS A 121 14.75 -17.99 -3.56
CA LYS A 121 15.33 -19.28 -3.20
C LYS A 121 14.29 -20.37 -2.89
N PHE A 122 13.06 -19.96 -2.56
CA PHE A 122 11.92 -20.85 -2.34
C PHE A 122 11.01 -20.96 -3.56
N LYS A 123 11.42 -20.42 -4.72
CA LYS A 123 10.71 -20.43 -6.01
C LYS A 123 9.42 -19.62 -6.01
N TRP A 124 9.37 -18.55 -5.23
CA TRP A 124 8.32 -17.53 -5.35
C TRP A 124 8.92 -16.14 -5.10
N HIS A 125 8.49 -15.17 -5.90
CA HIS A 125 9.08 -13.84 -5.97
C HIS A 125 8.24 -12.80 -5.25
N SER A 126 6.95 -12.77 -5.50
CA SER A 126 6.05 -11.68 -5.11
C SER A 126 4.72 -12.20 -4.56
N ALA A 127 3.87 -11.28 -4.13
CA ALA A 127 2.52 -11.56 -3.65
C ALA A 127 1.55 -10.49 -4.18
N LEU A 128 0.26 -10.69 -3.98
CA LEU A 128 -0.74 -9.65 -4.11
C LEU A 128 -1.00 -9.01 -2.74
N THR A 129 -1.46 -7.76 -2.74
CA THR A 129 -1.95 -7.09 -1.54
C THR A 129 -3.21 -7.79 -1.01
N LEU A 130 -3.65 -7.45 0.17
CA LEU A 130 -5.05 -7.67 0.55
C LEU A 130 -5.96 -7.04 -0.51
N PRO A 131 -7.14 -7.63 -0.80
CA PRO A 131 -8.12 -6.98 -1.66
C PRO A 131 -8.58 -5.68 -0.99
N ARG A 132 -8.40 -4.55 -1.67
CA ARG A 132 -8.72 -3.22 -1.15
C ARG A 132 -9.97 -2.68 -1.78
N GLU A 133 -10.92 -2.27 -0.97
CA GLU A 133 -12.07 -1.49 -1.37
C GLU A 133 -11.67 -0.03 -1.51
N LEU A 134 -11.97 0.54 -2.68
CA LEU A 134 -11.76 1.95 -2.99
C LEU A 134 -13.09 2.70 -2.92
N HIS A 135 -13.08 3.88 -2.32
CA HIS A 135 -14.18 4.84 -2.40
C HIS A 135 -13.63 6.27 -2.44
N LEU A 136 -14.46 7.23 -2.85
CA LEU A 136 -14.09 8.63 -2.87
C LEU A 136 -14.64 9.38 -1.67
N GLU A 137 -13.78 10.22 -1.08
CA GLU A 137 -14.20 11.31 -0.21
C GLU A 137 -13.74 12.63 -0.85
N GLY A 138 -14.70 13.37 -1.40
CA GLY A 138 -14.40 14.52 -2.26
C GLY A 138 -13.68 14.10 -3.53
N THR A 139 -12.41 14.48 -3.66
CA THR A 139 -11.54 14.12 -4.79
C THR A 139 -10.42 13.14 -4.40
N ARG A 140 -10.46 12.58 -3.19
CA ARG A 140 -9.42 11.66 -2.71
C ARG A 140 -9.94 10.23 -2.68
N ILE A 141 -9.13 9.29 -3.11
CA ILE A 141 -9.37 7.87 -2.92
C ILE A 141 -9.03 7.50 -1.49
N TYR A 142 -9.98 6.86 -0.81
CA TYR A 142 -9.76 6.10 0.42
C TYR A 142 -9.73 4.62 0.07
N GLN A 143 -8.81 3.88 0.68
CA GLN A 143 -8.61 2.47 0.40
C GLN A 143 -8.37 1.67 1.67
N ARG A 144 -9.05 0.56 1.83
CA ARG A 144 -8.88 -0.33 2.98
C ARG A 144 -9.19 -1.77 2.57
N PRO A 145 -8.69 -2.76 3.30
CA PRO A 145 -9.10 -4.13 3.06
C PRO A 145 -10.63 -4.27 3.03
N ILE A 146 -11.15 -5.12 2.15
CA ILE A 146 -12.60 -5.37 2.06
C ILE A 146 -13.14 -5.88 3.40
N ALA A 147 -14.41 -5.63 3.68
CA ALA A 147 -15.07 -6.00 4.94
C ALA A 147 -14.85 -7.48 5.31
N LYS A 148 -14.78 -8.37 4.32
CA LYS A 148 -14.57 -9.80 4.53
C LYS A 148 -13.26 -10.15 5.22
N ILE A 149 -12.22 -9.34 5.05
CA ILE A 149 -10.94 -9.52 5.77
C ILE A 149 -11.15 -9.31 7.28
N TYR A 150 -11.83 -8.24 7.65
CA TYR A 150 -12.11 -7.93 9.07
C TYR A 150 -13.06 -8.95 9.72
N GLU A 151 -14.08 -9.42 9.00
CA GLU A 151 -15.00 -10.46 9.46
C GLU A 151 -14.30 -11.79 9.74
N ASN A 152 -13.23 -12.08 9.01
CA ASN A 152 -12.46 -13.30 9.16
C ASN A 152 -11.30 -13.20 10.18
N LEU A 153 -11.09 -12.03 10.79
CA LEU A 153 -10.10 -11.93 11.86
C LEU A 153 -10.51 -12.78 13.05
N THR A 154 -9.55 -13.51 13.59
CA THR A 154 -9.73 -14.39 14.75
C THR A 154 -9.10 -13.78 15.98
N ALA A 155 -9.60 -14.18 17.17
CA ALA A 155 -9.06 -13.81 18.47
C ALA A 155 -8.88 -12.29 18.68
N LEU A 156 -9.85 -11.49 18.22
CA LEU A 156 -9.86 -10.06 18.46
C LEU A 156 -9.85 -9.76 19.97
N SER A 157 -8.88 -8.97 20.41
CA SER A 157 -8.73 -8.59 21.82
C SER A 157 -8.03 -7.24 21.94
N ALA A 158 -8.25 -6.59 23.10
CA ALA A 158 -7.50 -5.40 23.49
C ALA A 158 -6.16 -5.81 24.11
N LEU A 159 -5.11 -5.08 23.80
CA LEU A 159 -3.77 -5.22 24.36
C LEU A 159 -3.23 -3.84 24.76
N TYR A 160 -2.89 -3.68 26.02
CA TYR A 160 -2.15 -2.51 26.47
C TYR A 160 -0.65 -2.75 26.24
N LEU A 161 -0.06 -1.99 25.32
CA LEU A 161 1.37 -1.96 25.06
C LEU A 161 1.98 -0.82 25.87
N ASP A 162 2.77 -1.13 26.88
CA ASP A 162 3.48 -0.11 27.63
C ASP A 162 4.75 0.31 26.90
N GLU A 163 5.84 -0.42 27.05
CA GLU A 163 7.08 -0.19 26.28
C GLU A 163 7.37 -1.35 25.33
N LYS A 164 6.98 -2.56 25.72
CA LYS A 164 7.29 -3.77 24.98
C LYS A 164 6.25 -4.86 25.23
N ALA A 165 5.91 -5.58 24.16
CA ALA A 165 5.09 -6.78 24.25
C ALA A 165 5.59 -7.87 23.31
N ASP A 166 5.55 -9.13 23.79
CA ASP A 166 5.72 -10.31 22.97
C ASP A 166 4.34 -10.79 22.51
N ILE A 167 4.13 -10.86 21.20
CA ILE A 167 2.83 -11.17 20.60
C ILE A 167 2.93 -12.46 19.80
N ALA A 168 2.28 -13.51 20.27
CA ALA A 168 2.26 -14.76 19.53
C ALA A 168 1.75 -14.57 18.10
N ASN A 169 2.44 -15.13 17.10
CA ASN A 169 2.09 -15.00 15.69
C ASN A 169 1.97 -13.55 15.18
N LEU A 170 2.79 -12.64 15.66
CA LEU A 170 2.83 -11.25 15.18
C LEU A 170 2.97 -11.19 13.65
N ASP A 171 3.60 -12.15 13.03
CA ASP A 171 3.83 -12.25 11.59
C ASP A 171 2.57 -12.55 10.73
N ARG A 172 1.40 -12.63 11.36
CA ARG A 172 0.08 -12.70 10.71
C ARG A 172 -0.96 -11.91 11.50
N ALA A 173 -0.51 -10.93 12.27
CA ALA A 173 -1.38 -10.14 13.11
C ALA A 173 -1.99 -8.96 12.35
N TYR A 174 -3.20 -8.61 12.75
CA TYR A 174 -3.82 -7.33 12.57
C TYR A 174 -3.65 -6.52 13.84
N LEU A 175 -3.22 -5.27 13.70
CA LEU A 175 -3.10 -4.30 14.79
C LEU A 175 -3.84 -3.03 14.43
N LYS A 176 -4.53 -2.44 15.40
CA LYS A 176 -5.15 -1.13 15.25
C LYS A 176 -4.97 -0.31 16.51
N PHE A 177 -4.69 0.98 16.36
CA PHE A 177 -4.65 1.92 17.47
C PHE A 177 -5.04 3.34 17.04
N GLU A 178 -5.44 4.13 18.03
CA GLU A 178 -5.69 5.56 17.86
C GLU A 178 -4.39 6.33 18.11
N ALA A 179 -3.90 6.97 17.07
CA ALA A 179 -2.70 7.81 17.15
C ALA A 179 -3.00 9.17 17.80
N ASN A 180 -4.22 9.69 17.59
CA ASN A 180 -4.68 10.98 18.13
C ASN A 180 -3.71 12.14 17.85
N ASN A 181 -3.13 12.12 16.66
CA ASN A 181 -2.12 13.08 16.21
C ASN A 181 -0.88 13.21 17.13
N GLN A 182 -0.60 12.18 17.92
CA GLN A 182 0.55 12.14 18.82
C GLN A 182 1.71 11.37 18.18
N ALA A 183 2.92 11.87 18.35
CA ALA A 183 4.12 11.19 17.87
C ALA A 183 4.26 9.80 18.50
N PHE A 184 4.72 8.85 17.69
CA PHE A 184 5.06 7.49 18.13
C PHE A 184 6.22 6.93 17.34
N ASP A 185 6.82 5.89 17.92
CA ASP A 185 7.88 5.11 17.32
C ASP A 185 7.67 3.64 17.69
N LEU A 186 7.41 2.82 16.68
CA LEU A 186 7.17 1.39 16.81
C LEU A 186 8.27 0.62 16.13
N THR A 187 8.87 -0.31 16.86
CA THR A 187 9.85 -1.26 16.35
C THR A 187 9.27 -2.66 16.39
N PHE A 188 9.23 -3.34 15.25
CA PHE A 188 8.69 -4.67 15.08
C PHE A 188 9.77 -5.69 14.83
N PHE A 189 9.58 -6.90 15.35
CA PHE A 189 10.38 -8.08 15.05
C PHE A 189 11.86 -8.00 15.41
N GLN A 190 12.25 -7.14 16.34
CA GLN A 190 13.66 -6.96 16.68
C GLN A 190 14.29 -8.27 17.15
N ASN A 191 15.35 -8.71 16.46
CA ASN A 191 16.13 -9.88 16.80
C ASN A 191 17.35 -9.51 17.68
N GLU A 192 18.16 -10.51 18.04
CA GLU A 192 19.34 -10.33 18.89
C GLU A 192 20.46 -9.53 18.20
N LYS A 193 20.46 -9.47 16.88
CA LYS A 193 21.41 -8.67 16.09
C LYS A 193 20.98 -7.20 15.93
N GLY A 194 19.81 -6.81 16.46
CA GLY A 194 19.24 -5.47 16.30
C GLY A 194 18.49 -5.25 15.00
N GLN A 195 18.36 -6.28 14.14
CA GLN A 195 17.57 -6.17 12.92
C GLN A 195 16.09 -5.99 13.26
N SER A 196 15.41 -5.09 12.55
CA SER A 196 14.02 -4.72 12.85
C SER A 196 13.36 -4.01 11.68
N LEU A 197 12.04 -3.87 11.75
CA LEU A 197 11.23 -2.95 10.94
C LEU A 197 10.70 -1.86 11.87
N ARG A 198 10.74 -0.60 11.43
CA ARG A 198 10.30 0.54 12.24
C ARG A 198 9.25 1.36 11.53
N LEU A 199 8.25 1.79 12.29
CA LEU A 199 7.22 2.74 11.85
C LEU A 199 7.17 3.89 12.86
N SER A 200 7.32 5.11 12.39
CA SER A 200 7.26 6.29 13.25
C SER A 200 6.37 7.39 12.64
N TYR A 201 5.82 8.22 13.51
CA TYR A 201 5.09 9.43 13.15
C TYR A 201 5.54 10.58 14.03
N GLU A 202 5.89 11.68 13.42
CA GLU A 202 6.25 12.92 14.10
C GLU A 202 5.99 14.11 13.19
N ASN A 203 5.38 15.18 13.74
CA ASN A 203 5.16 16.46 13.03
C ASN A 203 4.49 16.33 11.65
N GLY A 204 3.47 15.48 11.54
CA GLY A 204 2.74 15.29 10.27
C GLY A 204 3.43 14.35 9.28
N LEU A 205 4.54 13.72 9.65
CA LEU A 205 5.31 12.85 8.79
C LEU A 205 5.40 11.43 9.35
N ILE A 206 4.95 10.45 8.55
CA ILE A 206 5.14 9.04 8.79
C ILE A 206 6.43 8.59 8.12
N CYS A 207 7.20 7.75 8.80
CA CYS A 207 8.37 7.08 8.24
C CYS A 207 8.27 5.56 8.45
N LEU A 208 8.27 4.81 7.36
CA LEU A 208 8.49 3.37 7.36
C LEU A 208 9.96 3.11 7.03
N ASP A 209 10.69 2.53 7.99
CA ASP A 209 12.13 2.35 7.92
C ASP A 209 12.50 0.86 7.98
N ARG A 210 13.10 0.35 6.91
CA ARG A 210 13.63 -1.01 6.79
C ARG A 210 15.16 -1.06 6.77
N SER A 211 15.85 0.02 7.17
CA SER A 211 17.32 0.10 7.15
C SER A 211 18.01 -0.96 8.01
N GLN A 212 17.29 -1.49 9.00
CA GLN A 212 17.78 -2.55 9.88
C GLN A 212 17.23 -3.92 9.47
N SER A 213 16.57 -4.08 8.34
CA SER A 213 16.22 -5.39 7.80
C SER A 213 17.38 -5.96 6.96
N GLU A 214 17.51 -7.27 6.87
CA GLU A 214 18.61 -7.93 6.16
C GLU A 214 18.38 -7.96 4.64
N GLN A 215 18.60 -6.83 3.94
CA GLN A 215 18.29 -6.75 2.53
C GLN A 215 19.19 -5.76 1.78
N THR A 216 20.44 -6.12 1.59
CA THR A 216 21.43 -5.25 0.93
C THR A 216 20.99 -4.81 -0.46
N GLU A 217 20.51 -5.71 -1.33
CA GLU A 217 20.13 -5.34 -2.70
C GLU A 217 18.92 -4.40 -2.74
N LEU A 218 17.89 -4.67 -1.91
CA LEU A 218 16.72 -3.79 -1.80
C LEU A 218 17.09 -2.41 -1.25
N MET A 219 18.05 -2.36 -0.33
CA MET A 219 18.51 -1.11 0.29
C MET A 219 19.40 -0.30 -0.65
N GLU A 220 20.28 -0.94 -1.39
CA GLU A 220 21.22 -0.26 -2.28
C GLU A 220 20.54 0.40 -3.48
N LYS A 221 19.51 -0.24 -4.05
CA LYS A 221 18.82 0.29 -5.23
C LYS A 221 17.76 1.33 -4.94
N PHE A 222 17.05 1.23 -3.80
CA PHE A 222 15.77 1.92 -3.61
C PHE A 222 15.67 2.69 -2.30
N ASP A 223 16.79 2.96 -1.62
CA ASP A 223 16.78 3.58 -0.31
C ASP A 223 16.15 2.67 0.77
N THR A 224 16.22 3.11 2.02
CA THR A 224 15.82 2.31 3.19
C THR A 224 14.60 2.85 3.91
N LYS A 225 14.11 4.03 3.51
CA LYS A 225 12.99 4.73 4.15
C LYS A 225 11.97 5.18 3.13
N ARG A 226 10.70 5.13 3.55
CA ARG A 226 9.58 5.76 2.82
C ARG A 226 8.82 6.67 3.76
N PHE A 227 8.39 7.77 3.19
CA PHE A 227 7.73 8.83 3.93
C PHE A 227 6.31 9.03 3.40
N CYS A 228 5.39 9.41 4.28
CA CYS A 228 4.03 9.76 3.94
C CYS A 228 3.60 10.95 4.80
N GLU A 229 3.13 12.02 4.15
CA GLU A 229 2.64 13.21 4.84
C GLU A 229 1.17 13.06 5.22
N ILE A 230 0.87 13.20 6.50
CA ILE A 230 -0.48 13.25 7.09
C ILE A 230 -0.47 14.28 8.21
N GLU A 231 -1.13 15.41 8.01
CA GLU A 231 -1.15 16.50 9.00
C GLU A 231 -1.85 16.13 10.31
N ASN A 232 -2.88 15.28 10.23
CA ASN A 232 -3.72 14.91 11.37
C ASN A 232 -3.95 13.40 11.39
N LEU A 233 -2.98 12.66 11.91
CA LEU A 233 -3.06 11.21 12.02
C LEU A 233 -3.94 10.80 13.21
N GLN A 234 -5.10 10.20 12.92
CA GLN A 234 -6.02 9.71 13.95
C GLN A 234 -5.88 8.21 14.17
N THR A 235 -5.94 7.42 13.12
CA THR A 235 -5.96 5.95 13.24
C THR A 235 -4.86 5.31 12.42
N VAL A 236 -4.33 4.21 12.94
CA VAL A 236 -3.36 3.35 12.24
C VAL A 236 -3.85 1.90 12.28
N GLU A 237 -3.95 1.28 11.13
CA GLU A 237 -4.26 -0.14 10.97
C GLU A 237 -3.08 -0.82 10.27
N ILE A 238 -2.60 -1.94 10.82
CA ILE A 238 -1.45 -2.67 10.31
C ILE A 238 -1.84 -4.13 10.12
N PHE A 239 -1.53 -4.67 8.95
CA PHE A 239 -1.65 -6.09 8.65
C PHE A 239 -0.26 -6.66 8.38
N PHE A 240 0.09 -7.71 9.07
CA PHE A 240 1.27 -8.50 8.78
C PHE A 240 0.89 -9.81 8.10
N ASP A 241 1.59 -10.16 7.03
CA ASP A 241 1.59 -11.49 6.44
C ASP A 241 3.02 -11.91 6.12
N ARG A 242 3.62 -12.66 7.03
CA ARG A 242 5.00 -13.17 6.98
C ARG A 242 6.03 -12.07 6.75
N SER A 243 6.39 -11.83 5.50
CA SER A 243 7.37 -10.82 5.08
C SER A 243 6.72 -9.57 4.49
N ILE A 244 5.44 -9.40 4.70
CA ILE A 244 4.64 -8.30 4.17
C ILE A 244 4.07 -7.49 5.33
N ILE A 245 4.07 -6.18 5.17
CA ILE A 245 3.32 -5.24 6.00
C ILE A 245 2.46 -4.37 5.07
N GLU A 246 1.19 -4.28 5.37
CA GLU A 246 0.27 -3.30 4.78
C GLU A 246 -0.27 -2.41 5.88
N ILE A 247 -0.13 -1.10 5.71
CA ILE A 247 -0.50 -0.09 6.71
C ILE A 247 -1.52 0.85 6.09
N PHE A 248 -2.60 1.10 6.81
CA PHE A 248 -3.66 2.02 6.41
C PHE A 248 -3.82 3.09 7.48
N PHE A 249 -3.77 4.35 7.06
CA PHE A 249 -3.87 5.51 7.95
C PHE A 249 -5.21 6.20 7.75
N ASN A 250 -5.80 6.72 8.83
CA ASN A 250 -7.07 7.45 8.80
C ASN A 250 -8.15 6.73 7.98
N HIS A 251 -8.41 5.46 8.29
CA HIS A 251 -9.38 4.64 7.58
C HIS A 251 -9.11 4.50 6.07
N GLY A 252 -7.85 4.61 5.66
CA GLY A 252 -7.41 4.40 4.27
C GLY A 252 -7.19 5.67 3.46
N GLU A 253 -7.14 6.85 4.10
CA GLU A 253 -6.71 8.10 3.46
C GLU A 253 -5.34 7.95 2.79
N LYS A 254 -4.44 7.22 3.45
CA LYS A 254 -3.12 6.86 2.96
C LYS A 254 -2.82 5.39 3.24
N ALA A 255 -1.97 4.80 2.41
CA ALA A 255 -1.49 3.44 2.59
C ALA A 255 0.02 3.31 2.32
N MET A 256 0.65 2.36 3.00
CA MET A 256 2.04 1.98 2.77
C MET A 256 2.16 0.45 2.79
N THR A 257 2.73 -0.11 1.73
CA THR A 257 2.98 -1.55 1.59
C THR A 257 4.47 -1.82 1.48
N SER A 258 4.97 -2.82 2.19
CA SER A 258 6.39 -3.18 2.12
C SER A 258 6.63 -4.66 2.31
N ARG A 259 7.68 -5.17 1.62
CA ARG A 259 8.38 -6.39 1.99
C ARG A 259 9.46 -6.07 3.02
N PHE A 260 9.62 -6.95 3.98
CA PHE A 260 10.71 -6.90 4.96
C PHE A 260 11.17 -8.32 5.30
N PHE A 261 12.45 -8.45 5.64
CA PHE A 261 13.04 -9.76 5.90
C PHE A 261 14.00 -9.64 7.07
N ILE A 262 13.72 -10.34 8.14
CA ILE A 262 14.50 -10.33 9.39
C ILE A 262 14.73 -11.77 9.78
N GLU A 263 16.00 -12.18 9.83
CA GLU A 263 16.37 -13.53 10.25
C GLU A 263 16.14 -13.73 11.74
N ASN A 264 15.68 -14.91 12.12
CA ASN A 264 15.46 -15.26 13.54
C ASN A 264 14.70 -14.16 14.30
N ARG A 265 13.71 -13.55 13.65
CA ARG A 265 12.92 -12.47 14.19
C ARG A 265 12.18 -12.89 15.47
N LYS A 266 12.06 -11.98 16.42
CA LYS A 266 11.22 -12.15 17.61
C LYS A 266 9.85 -11.54 17.32
N ASN A 267 8.81 -12.17 17.80
CA ASN A 267 7.44 -11.66 17.68
C ASN A 267 7.19 -10.56 18.73
N THR A 268 7.92 -9.47 18.62
CA THR A 268 7.98 -8.39 19.61
C THR A 268 7.60 -7.07 18.99
N ILE A 269 6.84 -6.26 19.72
CA ILE A 269 6.62 -4.83 19.43
C ILE A 269 7.28 -4.03 20.55
N ILE A 270 8.04 -3.02 20.19
CA ILE A 270 8.62 -2.03 21.11
C ILE A 270 8.05 -0.67 20.73
N SER A 271 7.64 0.12 21.73
CA SER A 271 7.07 1.45 21.55
C SER A 271 7.75 2.46 22.46
N ASN A 272 7.90 3.69 21.99
CA ASN A 272 8.41 4.80 22.81
C ASN A 272 7.33 5.45 23.68
N ARG A 273 6.08 4.97 23.58
CA ARG A 273 4.95 5.41 24.42
C ARG A 273 3.97 4.27 24.62
N SER A 274 3.14 4.37 25.64
CA SER A 274 2.04 3.42 25.86
C SER A 274 0.95 3.58 24.81
N LEU A 275 0.40 2.45 24.34
CA LEU A 275 -0.66 2.38 23.34
C LEU A 275 -1.72 1.34 23.71
N ASP A 276 -2.98 1.72 23.54
CA ASP A 276 -4.09 0.77 23.53
C ASP A 276 -4.24 0.18 22.12
N LEU A 277 -3.91 -1.08 21.96
CA LEU A 277 -3.97 -1.79 20.69
C LEU A 277 -5.22 -2.69 20.67
N MET A 278 -5.89 -2.73 19.54
CA MET A 278 -6.72 -3.87 19.16
C MET A 278 -5.84 -4.84 18.36
N ILE A 279 -5.84 -6.10 18.73
CA ILE A 279 -5.11 -7.15 18.04
C ILE A 279 -6.05 -8.24 17.54
N GLY A 280 -5.79 -8.76 16.36
CA GLY A 280 -6.46 -9.93 15.78
C GLY A 280 -5.50 -10.68 14.87
N TYR A 281 -5.94 -11.79 14.30
CA TYR A 281 -5.08 -12.61 13.44
C TYR A 281 -5.77 -12.97 12.14
N LEU A 282 -5.03 -12.88 11.05
CA LEU A 282 -5.43 -13.44 9.77
C LEU A 282 -5.52 -14.98 9.89
N PRO A 283 -6.54 -15.62 9.32
CA PRO A 283 -6.65 -17.06 9.34
C PRO A 283 -5.47 -17.69 8.58
N ALA A 284 -4.94 -18.78 9.12
CA ALA A 284 -3.97 -19.57 8.38
C ALA A 284 -4.68 -20.34 7.25
N ILE A 285 -4.21 -20.17 6.03
CA ILE A 285 -4.69 -21.01 4.91
C ILE A 285 -4.14 -22.40 5.14
N GLN A 286 -5.02 -23.38 5.26
CA GLN A 286 -4.66 -24.79 5.26
C GLN A 286 -4.85 -25.32 3.85
N TYR A 287 -3.78 -25.83 3.26
CA TYR A 287 -3.86 -26.59 2.02
C TYR A 287 -4.07 -28.05 2.40
N ASP A 288 -5.17 -28.63 1.97
CA ASP A 288 -5.32 -30.08 2.00
C ASP A 288 -4.22 -30.67 1.11
N LYS A 289 -3.42 -31.58 1.68
CA LYS A 289 -2.31 -32.23 1.01
C LYS A 289 -2.80 -33.31 0.05
#